data_d68bc043151a02a4a7b15aeefa0b2d62
#
_entry.id   d68bc043151a02a4a7b15aeefa0b2d62
#
_cell.length_a   1.000
_cell.length_b   1.000
_cell.length_c   1.000
_cell.angle_alpha   90.00
_cell.angle_beta   90.00
_cell.angle_gamma   90.00
#
_symmetry.space_group_name_H-M   'P 1'
#
loop_
_entity.id
_entity.type
_entity.pdbx_description
1 polymer ?
#
loop_
_entity_poly.entity_id
_entity_poly.type
_entity_poly.pdbx_seq_one_letter_code
_entity_poly.pdbx_strand_id
1 'polypeptide(L)'
;LKARFGVNEIITSLLLNYVAVAWLDHLLFGDWRDPNTNNFPITKEFTEAAQLPTFGNTPVHAGLIIAFVFVLIIAWFLWKTRLGFQIRLSGENPDAARYSGVNIRMVPILVFAASGAIAGIAGFSEVTGIHYRLQQNISIGYGYTGIIVAWLARNHPLGVILSAFFMSIVFVSAEALQIEYGLPISMVFLYQGIILFTVLGSEIFTEYRLRVTGRLVPTETIKNTHL
;
A
#
# COMPACT_ATOMS: atom_id res chain seq x y z
N LEU A 1 3.76 12.64 14.82
CA LEU A 1 5.20 12.46 15.06
C LEU A 1 6.01 13.21 13.99
N LYS A 2 5.85 12.91 12.67
CA LYS A 2 6.56 13.60 11.59
C LYS A 2 6.38 15.14 11.65
N ALA A 3 5.14 15.61 11.73
CA ALA A 3 4.81 17.05 11.69
C ALA A 3 5.37 17.86 12.86
N ARG A 4 5.65 17.25 14.02
CA ARG A 4 6.12 17.93 15.23
C ARG A 4 7.57 17.61 15.58
N PHE A 5 8.00 16.39 15.37
CA PHE A 5 9.31 15.90 15.81
C PHE A 5 10.25 15.52 14.66
N GLY A 6 9.79 15.62 13.41
CA GLY A 6 10.60 15.25 12.24
C GLY A 6 10.94 13.76 12.13
N VAL A 7 10.22 12.90 12.87
CA VAL A 7 10.47 11.45 12.88
C VAL A 7 10.10 10.84 11.53
N ASN A 8 10.88 9.86 11.08
CA ASN A 8 10.62 9.13 9.85
C ASN A 8 9.28 8.37 9.94
N GLU A 9 8.35 8.74 9.06
CA GLU A 9 6.99 8.18 9.03
C GLU A 9 6.96 6.71 8.64
N ILE A 10 7.89 6.26 7.80
CA ILE A 10 7.93 4.85 7.35
C ILE A 10 8.25 3.95 8.55
N ILE A 11 9.30 4.29 9.30
CA ILE A 11 9.69 3.51 10.49
C ILE A 11 8.57 3.55 11.54
N THR A 12 7.99 4.74 11.77
CA THR A 12 6.92 4.89 12.76
C THR A 12 5.68 4.07 12.40
N SER A 13 5.25 4.09 11.13
CA SER A 13 4.08 3.32 10.70
C SER A 13 4.34 1.80 10.75
N LEU A 14 5.54 1.35 10.41
CA LEU A 14 5.93 -0.06 10.55
C LEU A 14 5.90 -0.51 12.01
N LEU A 15 6.47 0.27 12.93
CA LEU A 15 6.43 -0.06 14.36
C LEU A 15 5.01 -0.09 14.90
N LEU A 16 4.16 0.88 14.52
CA LEU A 16 2.76 0.91 14.93
C LEU A 16 1.97 -0.27 14.36
N ASN A 17 2.31 -0.76 13.17
CA ASN A 17 1.71 -1.97 12.61
C ASN A 17 2.00 -3.20 13.49
N TYR A 18 3.24 -3.38 13.93
CA TYR A 18 3.57 -4.47 14.87
C TYR A 18 2.83 -4.34 16.20
N VAL A 19 2.69 -3.11 16.72
CA VAL A 19 1.89 -2.86 17.94
C VAL A 19 0.43 -3.25 17.71
N ALA A 20 -0.15 -2.89 16.56
CA ALA A 20 -1.54 -3.24 16.24
C ALA A 20 -1.74 -4.75 16.11
N VAL A 21 -0.81 -5.46 15.47
CA VAL A 21 -0.85 -6.94 15.37
C VAL A 21 -0.75 -7.57 16.75
N ALA A 22 0.22 -7.15 17.58
CA ALA A 22 0.39 -7.67 18.94
C ALA A 22 -0.85 -7.39 19.82
N TRP A 23 -1.48 -6.23 19.63
CA TRP A 23 -2.73 -5.89 20.33
C TRP A 23 -3.89 -6.78 19.88
N LEU A 24 -4.03 -7.03 18.59
CA LEU A 24 -5.03 -7.97 18.07
C LEU A 24 -4.80 -9.37 18.62
N ASP A 25 -3.58 -9.87 18.60
CA ASP A 25 -3.22 -11.17 19.16
C ASP A 25 -3.57 -11.26 20.66
N HIS A 26 -3.26 -10.22 21.44
CA HIS A 26 -3.63 -10.17 22.85
C HIS A 26 -5.15 -10.33 23.08
N LEU A 27 -5.96 -9.68 22.25
CA LEU A 27 -7.42 -9.79 22.33
C LEU A 27 -7.93 -11.18 21.89
N LEU A 28 -7.32 -11.76 20.83
CA LEU A 28 -7.70 -13.07 20.33
C LEU A 28 -7.33 -14.22 21.27
N PHE A 29 -6.22 -14.09 22.01
CA PHE A 29 -5.85 -15.06 23.05
C PHE A 29 -6.58 -14.83 24.37
N GLY A 30 -7.16 -13.63 24.56
CA GLY A 30 -7.88 -13.21 25.76
C GLY A 30 -9.39 -13.22 25.62
N ASP A 31 -10.00 -12.05 25.83
CA ASP A 31 -11.44 -11.87 26.02
C ASP A 31 -12.28 -12.12 24.75
N TRP A 32 -11.70 -12.01 23.58
CA TRP A 32 -12.43 -12.15 22.31
C TRP A 32 -12.40 -13.57 21.75
N ARG A 33 -11.67 -14.47 22.40
CA ARG A 33 -11.58 -15.86 21.97
C ARG A 33 -12.92 -16.57 22.11
N ASP A 34 -13.29 -17.32 21.09
CA ASP A 34 -14.43 -18.22 21.17
C ASP A 34 -14.09 -19.46 22.04
N PRO A 35 -14.80 -19.68 23.16
CA PRO A 35 -14.54 -20.83 24.05
C PRO A 35 -14.79 -22.19 23.39
N ASN A 36 -15.50 -22.24 22.27
CA ASN A 36 -15.85 -23.49 21.58
C ASN A 36 -14.80 -23.95 20.55
N THR A 37 -13.71 -23.22 20.36
CA THR A 37 -12.73 -23.44 19.30
C THR A 37 -11.49 -24.24 19.70
N ASN A 38 -11.56 -25.11 20.70
CA ASN A 38 -10.43 -25.94 21.14
C ASN A 38 -9.10 -25.17 21.30
N ASN A 39 -9.14 -23.98 21.87
CA ASN A 39 -8.00 -23.09 22.10
C ASN A 39 -7.44 -22.38 20.85
N PHE A 40 -8.04 -22.47 19.67
CA PHE A 40 -7.61 -21.63 18.55
C PHE A 40 -7.92 -20.14 18.80
N PRO A 41 -6.98 -19.22 18.48
CA PRO A 41 -7.15 -17.78 18.71
C PRO A 41 -8.01 -17.15 17.59
N ILE A 42 -9.30 -17.45 17.64
CA ILE A 42 -10.33 -16.93 16.72
C ILE A 42 -11.54 -16.45 17.50
N THR A 43 -12.20 -15.41 16.98
CA THR A 43 -13.46 -14.94 17.56
C THR A 43 -14.65 -15.79 17.11
N LYS A 44 -15.78 -15.61 17.78
CA LYS A 44 -17.07 -16.11 17.26
C LYS A 44 -17.32 -15.52 15.88
N GLU A 45 -18.02 -16.30 15.08
CA GLU A 45 -18.48 -15.84 13.78
C GLU A 45 -19.47 -14.69 13.92
N PHE A 46 -19.35 -13.70 13.04
CA PHE A 46 -20.24 -12.55 13.05
C PHE A 46 -21.66 -12.97 12.64
N THR A 47 -22.65 -12.35 13.23
CA THR A 47 -24.05 -12.55 12.83
C THR A 47 -24.24 -12.12 11.37
N GLU A 48 -25.18 -12.71 10.67
CA GLU A 48 -25.50 -12.40 9.26
C GLU A 48 -25.71 -10.89 9.02
N ALA A 49 -26.27 -10.18 10.01
CA ALA A 49 -26.45 -8.74 9.94
C ALA A 49 -25.13 -7.93 9.92
N ALA A 50 -24.02 -8.51 10.38
CA ALA A 50 -22.71 -7.88 10.40
C ALA A 50 -21.83 -8.33 9.23
N GLN A 51 -22.30 -9.23 8.40
CA GLN A 51 -21.60 -9.71 7.21
C GLN A 51 -21.94 -8.85 6.00
N LEU A 52 -20.96 -8.58 5.14
CA LEU A 52 -21.22 -7.86 3.90
C LEU A 52 -22.00 -8.77 2.92
N PRO A 53 -23.06 -8.24 2.29
CA PRO A 53 -23.82 -9.01 1.33
C PRO A 53 -22.96 -9.42 0.14
N THR A 54 -23.11 -10.68 -0.28
CA THR A 54 -22.47 -11.23 -1.48
C THR A 54 -23.41 -11.10 -2.69
N PHE A 55 -22.83 -11.07 -3.89
CA PHE A 55 -23.60 -10.99 -5.13
C PHE A 55 -23.95 -12.38 -5.65
N GLY A 56 -25.16 -12.81 -5.34
CA GLY A 56 -25.64 -14.15 -5.76
C GLY A 56 -24.77 -15.28 -5.17
N ASN A 57 -24.44 -16.26 -6.00
CA ASN A 57 -23.59 -17.41 -5.59
C ASN A 57 -22.10 -17.18 -5.82
N THR A 58 -21.65 -15.92 -5.94
CA THR A 58 -20.24 -15.59 -6.14
C THR A 58 -19.58 -15.19 -4.82
N PRO A 59 -18.27 -15.42 -4.65
CA PRO A 59 -17.53 -14.95 -3.48
C PRO A 59 -17.32 -13.42 -3.46
N VAL A 60 -17.86 -12.71 -4.45
CA VAL A 60 -17.74 -11.25 -4.55
C VAL A 60 -18.75 -10.60 -3.60
N HIS A 61 -18.26 -9.79 -2.68
CA HIS A 61 -19.05 -9.08 -1.68
C HIS A 61 -19.11 -7.56 -1.96
N ALA A 62 -20.00 -6.85 -1.27
CA ALA A 62 -20.21 -5.41 -1.45
C ALA A 62 -18.95 -4.54 -1.23
N GLY A 63 -17.92 -5.07 -0.58
CA GLY A 63 -16.63 -4.39 -0.43
C GLY A 63 -15.98 -3.97 -1.76
N LEU A 64 -16.23 -4.71 -2.84
CA LEU A 64 -15.75 -4.34 -4.17
C LEU A 64 -16.38 -3.01 -4.65
N ILE A 65 -17.68 -2.84 -4.45
CA ILE A 65 -18.37 -1.58 -4.80
C ILE A 65 -17.84 -0.44 -3.93
N ILE A 66 -17.67 -0.69 -2.63
CA ILE A 66 -17.08 0.29 -1.71
C ILE A 66 -15.70 0.73 -2.20
N ALA A 67 -14.84 -0.20 -2.62
CA ALA A 67 -13.52 0.09 -3.17
C ALA A 67 -13.59 0.97 -4.42
N PHE A 68 -14.46 0.65 -5.39
CA PHE A 68 -14.65 1.47 -6.60
C PHE A 68 -15.14 2.88 -6.27
N VAL A 69 -16.11 3.01 -5.37
CA VAL A 69 -16.63 4.31 -4.94
C VAL A 69 -15.52 5.13 -4.30
N PHE A 70 -14.69 4.54 -3.42
CA PHE A 70 -13.57 5.25 -2.82
C PHE A 70 -12.53 5.70 -3.84
N VAL A 71 -12.19 4.89 -4.83
CA VAL A 71 -11.26 5.29 -5.90
C VAL A 71 -11.80 6.52 -6.65
N LEU A 72 -13.09 6.53 -6.99
CA LEU A 72 -13.71 7.68 -7.69
C LEU A 72 -13.74 8.93 -6.79
N ILE A 73 -14.08 8.77 -5.52
CA ILE A 73 -14.09 9.88 -4.53
C ILE A 73 -12.67 10.45 -4.39
N ILE A 74 -11.65 9.61 -4.24
CA ILE A 74 -10.26 10.04 -4.09
C ILE A 74 -9.78 10.73 -5.37
N ALA A 75 -10.09 10.19 -6.55
CA ALA A 75 -9.74 10.79 -7.82
C ALA A 75 -10.38 12.17 -7.96
N TRP A 76 -11.68 12.28 -7.70
CA TRP A 76 -12.39 13.56 -7.72
C TRP A 76 -11.79 14.54 -6.70
N PHE A 77 -11.55 14.09 -5.46
CA PHE A 77 -10.98 14.90 -4.40
C PHE A 77 -9.62 15.46 -4.77
N LEU A 78 -8.71 14.61 -5.25
CA LEU A 78 -7.36 15.02 -5.61
C LEU A 78 -7.34 15.99 -6.80
N TRP A 79 -8.24 15.83 -7.78
CA TRP A 79 -8.18 16.65 -8.99
C TRP A 79 -9.07 17.89 -8.94
N LYS A 80 -10.15 17.88 -8.16
CA LYS A 80 -11.16 18.93 -8.18
C LYS A 80 -11.24 19.78 -6.92
N THR A 81 -10.50 19.43 -5.84
CA THR A 81 -10.58 20.20 -4.60
C THR A 81 -9.33 21.01 -4.32
N ARG A 82 -9.48 22.09 -3.54
CA ARG A 82 -8.35 22.91 -3.08
C ARG A 82 -7.38 22.12 -2.21
N LEU A 83 -7.89 21.23 -1.34
CA LEU A 83 -7.05 20.36 -0.51
C LEU A 83 -6.27 19.35 -1.35
N GLY A 84 -6.90 18.76 -2.38
CA GLY A 84 -6.21 17.86 -3.32
C GLY A 84 -5.09 18.58 -4.05
N PHE A 85 -5.29 19.83 -4.46
CA PHE A 85 -4.24 20.65 -5.06
C PHE A 85 -3.08 20.89 -4.07
N GLN A 86 -3.39 21.25 -2.81
CA GLN A 86 -2.38 21.47 -1.77
C GLN A 86 -1.57 20.20 -1.48
N ILE A 87 -2.22 19.04 -1.47
CA ILE A 87 -1.56 17.75 -1.26
C ILE A 87 -0.57 17.49 -2.41
N ARG A 88 -0.98 17.62 -3.66
CA ARG A 88 -0.10 17.41 -4.83
C ARG A 88 1.06 18.41 -4.84
N LEU A 89 0.78 19.68 -4.66
CA LEU A 89 1.80 20.72 -4.62
C LEU A 89 2.83 20.49 -3.51
N SER A 90 2.37 20.04 -2.32
CA SER A 90 3.26 19.70 -1.20
C SER A 90 4.13 18.48 -1.48
N GLY A 91 3.67 17.55 -2.30
CA GLY A 91 4.43 16.37 -2.71
C GLY A 91 5.45 16.66 -3.80
N GLU A 92 5.09 17.51 -4.79
CA GLU A 92 5.97 17.85 -5.91
C GLU A 92 7.05 18.87 -5.51
N ASN A 93 6.66 19.92 -4.78
CA ASN A 93 7.58 20.97 -4.35
C ASN A 93 7.15 21.58 -3.02
N PRO A 94 7.70 21.08 -1.89
CA PRO A 94 7.36 21.58 -0.55
C PRO A 94 7.65 23.07 -0.35
N ASP A 95 8.68 23.61 -0.99
CA ASP A 95 9.04 25.02 -0.85
C ASP A 95 8.04 25.91 -1.60
N ALA A 96 7.64 25.53 -2.83
CA ALA A 96 6.60 26.23 -3.56
C ALA A 96 5.26 26.20 -2.79
N ALA A 97 4.92 25.06 -2.18
CA ALA A 97 3.74 24.95 -1.34
C ALA A 97 3.79 25.92 -0.14
N ARG A 98 4.96 26.04 0.51
CA ARG A 98 5.15 26.96 1.63
C ARG A 98 4.99 28.42 1.19
N TYR A 99 5.59 28.82 0.07
CA TYR A 99 5.44 30.19 -0.49
C TYR A 99 3.98 30.48 -0.89
N SER A 100 3.23 29.47 -1.30
CA SER A 100 1.80 29.60 -1.62
C SER A 100 0.88 29.60 -0.39
N GLY A 101 1.43 29.62 0.82
CA GLY A 101 0.67 29.68 2.08
C GLY A 101 0.06 28.32 2.52
N VAL A 102 0.50 27.22 1.92
CA VAL A 102 0.05 25.89 2.34
C VAL A 102 0.69 25.50 3.67
N ASN A 103 -0.13 25.02 4.60
CA ASN A 103 0.37 24.54 5.88
C ASN A 103 0.99 23.13 5.75
N ILE A 104 2.30 23.08 5.51
CA ILE A 104 3.06 21.84 5.31
C ILE A 104 3.02 20.90 6.52
N ARG A 105 2.68 21.37 7.71
CA ARG A 105 2.52 20.51 8.89
C ARG A 105 1.17 19.81 8.93
N MET A 106 0.11 20.49 8.46
CA MET A 106 -1.26 19.94 8.48
C MET A 106 -1.52 18.97 7.34
N VAL A 107 -0.95 19.21 6.16
CA VAL A 107 -1.15 18.35 4.98
C VAL A 107 -0.79 16.88 5.26
N PRO A 108 0.40 16.52 5.78
CA PRO A 108 0.73 15.14 6.12
C PRO A 108 -0.23 14.54 7.15
N ILE A 109 -0.66 15.31 8.16
CA ILE A 109 -1.59 14.81 9.19
C ILE A 109 -2.91 14.40 8.54
N LEU A 110 -3.47 15.25 7.67
CA LEU A 110 -4.72 14.95 6.96
C LEU A 110 -4.58 13.75 6.03
N VAL A 111 -3.46 13.65 5.30
CA VAL A 111 -3.19 12.53 4.39
C VAL A 111 -3.08 11.23 5.17
N PHE A 112 -2.33 11.19 6.27
CA PHE A 112 -2.22 9.98 7.11
C PHE A 112 -3.55 9.60 7.76
N ALA A 113 -4.33 10.58 8.23
CA ALA A 113 -5.65 10.31 8.81
C ALA A 113 -6.62 9.74 7.77
N ALA A 114 -6.67 10.31 6.56
CA ALA A 114 -7.49 9.81 5.46
C ALA A 114 -7.05 8.42 5.01
N SER A 115 -5.74 8.20 4.83
CA SER A 115 -5.17 6.91 4.46
C SER A 115 -5.48 5.84 5.51
N GLY A 116 -5.31 6.16 6.80
CA GLY A 116 -5.64 5.23 7.89
C GLY A 116 -7.14 4.88 7.94
N ALA A 117 -8.02 5.87 7.71
CA ALA A 117 -9.46 5.62 7.64
C ALA A 117 -9.83 4.68 6.49
N ILE A 118 -9.25 4.88 5.30
CA ILE A 118 -9.48 4.01 4.13
C ILE A 118 -8.91 2.60 4.38
N ALA A 119 -7.73 2.50 4.97
CA ALA A 119 -7.15 1.20 5.35
C ALA A 119 -8.02 0.47 6.38
N GLY A 120 -8.62 1.19 7.34
CA GLY A 120 -9.58 0.62 8.28
C GLY A 120 -10.83 0.08 7.60
N ILE A 121 -11.37 0.79 6.62
CA ILE A 121 -12.53 0.33 5.81
C ILE A 121 -12.15 -0.90 4.98
N ALA A 122 -10.94 -0.94 4.41
CA ALA A 122 -10.45 -2.11 3.69
C ALA A 122 -10.35 -3.33 4.61
N GLY A 123 -9.76 -3.19 5.81
CA GLY A 123 -9.71 -4.26 6.80
C GLY A 123 -11.09 -4.70 7.29
N PHE A 124 -12.01 -3.75 7.49
CA PHE A 124 -13.40 -4.06 7.80
C PHE A 124 -14.05 -4.90 6.70
N SER A 125 -13.88 -4.51 5.43
CA SER A 125 -14.43 -5.24 4.28
C SER A 125 -13.86 -6.66 4.16
N GLU A 126 -12.58 -6.84 4.45
CA GLU A 126 -11.92 -8.14 4.46
C GLU A 126 -12.49 -9.07 5.53
N VAL A 127 -12.60 -8.55 6.76
CA VAL A 127 -13.09 -9.33 7.90
C VAL A 127 -14.56 -9.67 7.75
N THR A 128 -15.40 -8.73 7.33
CA THR A 128 -16.86 -8.93 7.25
C THR A 128 -17.32 -9.53 5.92
N GLY A 129 -16.51 -9.48 4.88
CA GLY A 129 -16.86 -9.99 3.56
C GLY A 129 -16.27 -11.36 3.22
N ILE A 130 -15.16 -11.74 3.84
CA ILE A 130 -14.45 -12.99 3.51
C ILE A 130 -14.32 -13.91 4.72
N HIS A 131 -13.78 -13.40 5.83
CA HIS A 131 -13.44 -14.26 6.98
C HIS A 131 -14.58 -14.47 7.97
N TYR A 132 -15.52 -13.54 8.05
CA TYR A 132 -16.67 -13.50 8.97
C TYR A 132 -16.31 -13.61 10.46
N ARG A 133 -15.03 -13.53 10.79
CA ARG A 133 -14.46 -13.59 12.14
C ARG A 133 -13.09 -12.93 12.18
N LEU A 134 -12.63 -12.55 13.35
CA LEU A 134 -11.25 -12.14 13.56
C LEU A 134 -10.39 -13.38 13.85
N GLN A 135 -9.24 -13.45 13.21
CA GLN A 135 -8.26 -14.50 13.40
C GLN A 135 -6.85 -13.94 13.23
N GLN A 136 -5.84 -14.71 13.61
CA GLN A 136 -4.46 -14.34 13.33
C GLN A 136 -4.18 -14.33 11.83
N ASN A 137 -3.23 -13.50 11.42
CA ASN A 137 -2.74 -13.43 10.04
C ASN A 137 -3.82 -13.10 8.98
N ILE A 138 -4.88 -12.39 9.33
CA ILE A 138 -5.92 -11.94 8.37
C ILE A 138 -5.30 -11.15 7.22
N SER A 139 -4.34 -10.30 7.53
CA SER A 139 -3.67 -9.47 6.53
C SER A 139 -2.33 -10.10 6.13
N ILE A 140 -2.35 -10.97 5.13
CA ILE A 140 -1.15 -11.64 4.59
C ILE A 140 -0.37 -10.64 3.72
N GLY A 141 0.17 -9.58 4.35
CA GLY A 141 1.02 -8.62 3.65
C GLY A 141 0.30 -7.68 2.67
N TYR A 142 -1.04 -7.60 2.68
CA TYR A 142 -1.82 -6.72 1.78
C TYR A 142 -1.40 -5.26 1.83
N GLY A 143 -0.97 -4.76 3.01
CA GLY A 143 -0.44 -3.41 3.14
C GLY A 143 0.83 -3.17 2.32
N TYR A 144 1.72 -4.15 2.27
CA TYR A 144 2.94 -4.10 1.45
C TYR A 144 2.62 -4.21 -0.03
N THR A 145 1.67 -5.07 -0.39
CA THR A 145 1.18 -5.17 -1.76
C THR A 145 0.55 -3.86 -2.24
N GLY A 146 -0.13 -3.14 -1.35
CA GLY A 146 -0.67 -1.81 -1.63
C GLY A 146 0.41 -0.81 -2.09
N ILE A 147 1.63 -0.91 -1.57
CA ILE A 147 2.77 -0.10 -2.02
C ILE A 147 3.12 -0.46 -3.48
N ILE A 148 3.19 -1.76 -3.79
CA ILE A 148 3.48 -2.24 -5.15
C ILE A 148 2.40 -1.76 -6.13
N VAL A 149 1.12 -1.88 -5.74
CA VAL A 149 -0.01 -1.41 -6.53
C VAL A 149 0.07 0.10 -6.80
N ALA A 150 0.41 0.90 -5.78
CA ALA A 150 0.55 2.36 -5.92
C ALA A 150 1.69 2.74 -6.89
N TRP A 151 2.84 2.09 -6.79
CA TRP A 151 3.97 2.30 -7.70
C TRP A 151 3.65 1.86 -9.12
N LEU A 152 3.04 0.68 -9.30
CA LEU A 152 2.62 0.18 -10.60
C LEU A 152 1.59 1.11 -11.27
N ALA A 153 0.73 1.72 -10.48
CA ALA A 153 -0.24 2.74 -10.92
C ALA A 153 0.39 4.12 -11.18
N ARG A 154 1.69 4.30 -10.96
CA ARG A 154 2.38 5.61 -10.98
C ARG A 154 1.67 6.67 -10.13
N ASN A 155 1.20 6.27 -8.97
CA ASN A 155 0.43 7.11 -8.02
C ASN A 155 -0.84 7.75 -8.64
N HIS A 156 -1.34 7.19 -9.76
CA HIS A 156 -2.55 7.68 -10.41
C HIS A 156 -3.78 6.97 -9.84
N PRO A 157 -4.77 7.68 -9.29
CA PRO A 157 -5.90 7.06 -8.58
C PRO A 157 -6.67 6.03 -9.42
N LEU A 158 -6.94 6.34 -10.69
CA LEU A 158 -7.64 5.39 -11.58
C LEU A 158 -6.73 4.24 -12.04
N GLY A 159 -5.43 4.47 -12.12
CA GLY A 159 -4.45 3.44 -12.44
C GLY A 159 -4.40 2.33 -11.37
N VAL A 160 -4.73 2.67 -10.11
CA VAL A 160 -4.79 1.72 -9.01
C VAL A 160 -5.77 0.56 -9.30
N ILE A 161 -6.87 0.81 -10.02
CA ILE A 161 -7.84 -0.24 -10.37
C ILE A 161 -7.17 -1.33 -11.22
N LEU A 162 -6.47 -0.94 -12.28
CA LEU A 162 -5.79 -1.90 -13.18
C LEU A 162 -4.64 -2.60 -12.46
N SER A 163 -3.86 -1.85 -11.69
CA SER A 163 -2.74 -2.40 -10.93
C SER A 163 -3.20 -3.37 -9.84
N ALA A 164 -4.29 -3.05 -9.12
CA ALA A 164 -4.87 -3.93 -8.12
C ALA A 164 -5.44 -5.21 -8.76
N PHE A 165 -6.10 -5.09 -9.90
CA PHE A 165 -6.61 -6.25 -10.65
C PHE A 165 -5.45 -7.15 -11.11
N PHE A 166 -4.38 -6.58 -11.65
CA PHE A 166 -3.19 -7.34 -12.02
C PHE A 166 -2.58 -8.06 -10.81
N MET A 167 -2.40 -7.36 -9.70
CA MET A 167 -1.86 -7.97 -8.47
C MET A 167 -2.79 -9.04 -7.90
N SER A 168 -4.11 -8.90 -8.02
CA SER A 168 -5.04 -9.94 -7.58
C SER A 168 -4.90 -11.23 -8.39
N ILE A 169 -4.65 -11.12 -9.71
CA ILE A 169 -4.33 -12.29 -10.56
C ILE A 169 -3.06 -12.98 -10.05
N VAL A 170 -2.02 -12.22 -9.73
CA VAL A 170 -0.77 -12.78 -9.17
C VAL A 170 -1.02 -13.52 -7.87
N PHE A 171 -1.84 -12.95 -6.95
CA PHE A 171 -2.19 -13.60 -5.69
C PHE A 171 -2.95 -14.90 -5.91
N VAL A 172 -4.03 -14.86 -6.68
CA VAL A 172 -4.87 -16.04 -6.94
C VAL A 172 -4.07 -17.14 -7.64
N SER A 173 -3.20 -16.76 -8.59
CA SER A 173 -2.34 -17.73 -9.27
C SER A 173 -1.34 -18.36 -8.31
N ALA A 174 -0.75 -17.57 -7.41
CA ALA A 174 0.20 -18.06 -6.43
C ALA A 174 -0.48 -18.99 -5.38
N GLU A 175 -1.70 -18.66 -4.96
CA GLU A 175 -2.51 -19.49 -4.07
C GLU A 175 -2.89 -20.81 -4.75
N ALA A 176 -3.29 -20.78 -6.01
CA ALA A 176 -3.58 -21.98 -6.80
C ALA A 176 -2.34 -22.88 -6.91
N LEU A 177 -1.16 -22.31 -7.17
CA LEU A 177 0.10 -23.06 -7.21
C LEU A 177 0.47 -23.64 -5.84
N GLN A 178 0.17 -22.92 -4.76
CA GLN A 178 0.39 -23.40 -3.40
C GLN A 178 -0.46 -24.66 -3.12
N ILE A 179 -1.73 -24.63 -3.50
CA ILE A 179 -2.66 -25.75 -3.28
C ILE A 179 -2.30 -26.94 -4.16
N GLU A 180 -2.03 -26.71 -5.45
CA GLU A 180 -1.79 -27.78 -6.43
C GLU A 180 -0.42 -28.43 -6.26
N TYR A 181 0.63 -27.65 -6.01
CA TYR A 181 2.02 -28.11 -5.95
C TYR A 181 2.61 -28.12 -4.54
N GLY A 182 1.86 -27.77 -3.50
CA GLY A 182 2.36 -27.72 -2.12
C GLY A 182 3.44 -26.68 -1.89
N LEU A 183 3.48 -25.62 -2.68
CA LEU A 183 4.51 -24.57 -2.57
C LEU A 183 4.28 -23.71 -1.32
N PRO A 184 5.35 -23.29 -0.63
CA PRO A 184 5.20 -22.43 0.54
C PRO A 184 4.73 -21.02 0.14
N ILE A 185 3.97 -20.36 1.01
CA ILE A 185 3.46 -18.98 0.81
C ILE A 185 4.58 -17.96 0.52
N SER A 186 5.80 -18.26 0.93
CA SER A 186 6.99 -17.43 0.62
C SER A 186 7.20 -17.21 -0.88
N MET A 187 6.69 -18.11 -1.73
CA MET A 187 6.74 -17.93 -3.19
C MET A 187 5.89 -16.74 -3.65
N VAL A 188 4.75 -16.49 -2.99
CA VAL A 188 3.92 -15.30 -3.27
C VAL A 188 4.72 -14.02 -3.03
N PHE A 189 5.42 -13.95 -1.90
CA PHE A 189 6.26 -12.79 -1.56
C PHE A 189 7.46 -12.64 -2.50
N LEU A 190 8.03 -13.76 -2.96
CA LEU A 190 9.10 -13.75 -3.96
C LEU A 190 8.62 -13.16 -5.29
N TYR A 191 7.47 -13.59 -5.81
CA TYR A 191 6.89 -13.03 -7.04
C TYR A 191 6.59 -11.53 -6.89
N GLN A 192 6.01 -11.13 -5.76
CA GLN A 192 5.77 -9.71 -5.46
C GLN A 192 7.06 -8.90 -5.44
N GLY A 193 8.11 -9.44 -4.81
CA GLY A 193 9.43 -8.80 -4.77
C GLY A 193 10.03 -8.62 -6.17
N ILE A 194 9.93 -9.64 -7.03
CA ILE A 194 10.40 -9.56 -8.41
C ILE A 194 9.62 -8.51 -9.20
N ILE A 195 8.28 -8.49 -9.06
CA ILE A 195 7.43 -7.49 -9.74
C ILE A 195 7.82 -6.09 -9.28
N LEU A 196 7.93 -5.86 -7.97
CA LEU A 196 8.32 -4.55 -7.43
C LEU A 196 9.70 -4.12 -7.96
N PHE A 197 10.67 -5.02 -7.90
CA PHE A 197 12.03 -4.73 -8.38
C PHE A 197 12.05 -4.41 -9.88
N THR A 198 11.27 -5.14 -10.68
CA THR A 198 11.17 -4.91 -12.13
C THR A 198 10.51 -3.56 -12.42
N VAL A 199 9.43 -3.22 -11.71
CA VAL A 199 8.74 -1.94 -11.87
C VAL A 199 9.65 -0.78 -11.49
N LEU A 200 10.28 -0.82 -10.31
CA LEU A 200 11.23 0.22 -9.88
C LEU A 200 12.45 0.31 -10.80
N GLY A 201 12.97 -0.84 -11.25
CA GLY A 201 14.07 -0.89 -12.22
C GLY A 201 13.70 -0.25 -13.56
N SER A 202 12.48 -0.48 -14.04
CA SER A 202 12.00 0.11 -15.30
C SER A 202 11.87 1.63 -15.24
N GLU A 203 11.57 2.19 -14.06
CA GLU A 203 11.44 3.64 -13.85
C GLU A 203 12.78 4.35 -14.06
N ILE A 204 13.89 3.73 -13.63
CA ILE A 204 15.24 4.25 -13.86
C ILE A 204 15.51 4.42 -15.37
N PHE A 205 15.11 3.46 -16.20
CA PHE A 205 15.28 3.55 -17.65
C PHE A 205 14.36 4.59 -18.31
N THR A 206 13.27 4.93 -17.66
CA THR A 206 12.30 5.93 -18.17
C THR A 206 12.73 7.35 -17.79
N GLU A 207 13.28 7.56 -16.61
CA GLU A 207 13.71 8.88 -16.12
C GLU A 207 15.13 9.24 -16.51
N TYR A 208 16.03 8.26 -16.59
CA TYR A 208 17.44 8.47 -16.88
C TYR A 208 17.82 7.97 -18.27
N ARG A 209 18.28 8.87 -19.14
CA ARG A 209 18.94 8.48 -20.40
C ARG A 209 20.37 8.08 -20.08
N LEU A 210 20.69 6.79 -20.25
CA LEU A 210 22.06 6.30 -20.16
C LEU A 210 22.90 6.97 -21.27
N ARG A 211 23.68 8.00 -20.93
CA ARG A 211 24.73 8.50 -21.82
C ARG A 211 26.00 7.72 -21.56
N VAL A 212 26.29 6.76 -22.40
CA VAL A 212 27.63 6.14 -22.44
C VAL A 212 28.57 7.18 -23.04
N THR A 213 29.22 7.95 -22.16
CA THR A 213 30.23 8.93 -22.59
C THR A 213 31.54 8.16 -22.83
N GLY A 214 31.67 7.56 -24.00
CA GLY A 214 32.92 7.03 -24.49
C GLY A 214 33.82 8.13 -25.05
N ARG A 215 34.22 9.09 -24.22
CA ARG A 215 35.32 10.01 -24.51
C ARG A 215 36.44 9.73 -23.52
N LEU A 216 37.40 8.94 -23.98
CA LEU A 216 38.75 9.03 -23.48
C LEU A 216 39.19 10.48 -23.74
N VAL A 217 39.36 11.25 -22.66
CA VAL A 217 40.00 12.57 -22.75
C VAL A 217 41.40 12.33 -23.24
N PRO A 218 41.82 12.88 -24.40
CA PRO A 218 43.24 12.82 -24.78
C PRO A 218 43.97 13.66 -23.73
N THR A 219 44.96 13.08 -23.10
CA THR A 219 45.95 13.78 -22.27
C THR A 219 46.74 14.71 -23.19
N GLU A 220 46.28 15.96 -23.35
CA GLU A 220 47.10 16.99 -23.97
C GLU A 220 48.29 17.30 -23.07
N THR A 221 49.40 16.93 -23.59
CA THR A 221 50.75 17.22 -23.15
C THR A 221 50.87 18.68 -22.72
N ILE A 222 51.09 18.95 -21.43
CA ILE A 222 51.57 20.25 -20.93
C ILE A 222 52.97 20.40 -21.55
N LYS A 223 53.00 21.13 -22.66
CA LYS A 223 54.27 21.61 -23.22
C LYS A 223 54.66 22.89 -22.49
N ASN A 224 55.68 22.74 -21.68
CA ASN A 224 56.45 23.85 -21.11
C ASN A 224 56.74 24.88 -22.19
N THR A 225 56.42 26.13 -21.91
CA THR A 225 57.06 27.28 -22.56
C THR A 225 57.53 28.21 -21.47
N HIS A 226 58.80 28.10 -21.15
CA HIS A 226 59.59 29.16 -20.60
C HIS A 226 59.71 30.27 -21.64
N LEU A 227 59.38 31.48 -21.30
CA LEU A 227 60.15 32.71 -21.52
C LEU A 227 59.39 33.87 -20.88
#